data_b0f834304fc16d380ed84134b17fe0bf
#
_entry.id   b0f834304fc16d380ed84134b17fe0bf
#
_cell.length_a   1.000
_cell.length_b   1.000
_cell.length_c   1.000
_cell.angle_alpha   90.00
_cell.angle_beta   90.00
_cell.angle_gamma   90.00
#
_symmetry.space_group_name_H-M   'P 1'
#
loop_
_entity.id
_entity.type
_entity.pdbx_description
1 polymer ?
#
loop_
_entity_poly.entity_id
_entity_poly.type
_entity_poly.pdbx_seq_one_letter_code
_entity_poly.pdbx_strand_id
1 'polypeptide(L)'
;MLHGRFVAYSPTSLQMVDGQPTRADPASIRADLQVLRPHFDGLITYGSVNGAQAIPAIAASLGFRAVIIGVWDPYDPSQLDAAIGAARANPDIVTGISLGNELVFSKRHSFTDLAALAVSVRRRLPAIAVSTTEPFHMFYGSEAAVLLHQMDFMLVNVHPVFQPWFRRAPDHNAAEFVVNVVTKLTDVYCGPILVKEVGVPTAPPEGGFTPERQASFFAELLTQFPPARERSFAYFAAFDAPWRAFDEIADPAHASSAVMHPEEAHWGLFDERRRPKPAVARVPMLEGAPR
;
A
#
# COMPACT_ATOMS: atom_id res chain seq x y z
N MET A 1 0.80 -10.71 13.15
CA MET A 1 0.32 -10.24 11.85
C MET A 1 1.29 -9.24 11.23
N LEU A 2 1.67 -8.17 11.90
CA LEU A 2 2.58 -7.13 11.34
C LEU A 2 4.08 -7.43 11.56
N HIS A 3 4.46 -8.69 11.77
CA HIS A 3 5.87 -9.07 11.80
C HIS A 3 6.40 -9.16 10.39
N GLY A 4 7.34 -8.32 10.08
CA GLY A 4 8.00 -8.29 8.79
C GLY A 4 8.14 -6.88 8.24
N ARG A 5 8.87 -6.79 7.15
CA ARG A 5 9.06 -5.56 6.41
C ARG A 5 8.18 -5.59 5.17
N PHE A 6 7.19 -4.72 5.17
CA PHE A 6 6.19 -4.66 4.11
C PHE A 6 6.56 -3.65 3.02
N VAL A 7 6.13 -3.94 1.81
CA VAL A 7 6.16 -3.02 0.67
C VAL A 7 4.81 -3.04 -0.06
N ALA A 8 4.34 -1.88 -0.45
CA ALA A 8 3.17 -1.73 -1.31
C ALA A 8 3.56 -2.10 -2.74
N TYR A 9 2.87 -3.08 -3.33
CA TYR A 9 3.25 -3.72 -4.58
C TYR A 9 2.12 -3.74 -5.60
N SER A 10 2.43 -3.20 -6.77
CA SER A 10 1.69 -3.43 -8.02
C SER A 10 2.66 -4.06 -9.03
N PRO A 11 2.24 -5.08 -9.80
CA PRO A 11 3.11 -5.71 -10.80
C PRO A 11 3.61 -4.73 -11.86
N THR A 12 4.91 -4.78 -12.19
CA THR A 12 5.49 -3.90 -13.23
C THR A 12 4.90 -4.13 -14.62
N SER A 13 4.38 -5.33 -14.86
CA SER A 13 3.68 -5.69 -16.13
C SER A 13 2.22 -5.23 -16.19
N LEU A 14 1.65 -4.77 -15.08
CA LEU A 14 0.32 -4.17 -15.09
C LEU A 14 0.43 -2.73 -15.60
N GLN A 15 -0.35 -2.42 -16.63
CA GLN A 15 -0.43 -1.10 -17.23
C GLN A 15 -1.90 -0.69 -17.33
N MET A 16 -2.16 0.60 -17.47
CA MET A 16 -3.48 1.10 -17.83
C MET A 16 -3.48 1.42 -19.33
N VAL A 17 -4.42 0.87 -20.06
CA VAL A 17 -4.62 1.13 -21.49
C VAL A 17 -6.11 1.49 -21.67
N ASP A 18 -6.36 2.68 -22.18
CA ASP A 18 -7.74 3.21 -22.35
C ASP A 18 -8.59 3.11 -21.08
N GLY A 19 -7.99 3.47 -19.92
CA GLY A 19 -8.65 3.42 -18.62
C GLY A 19 -8.90 2.00 -18.06
N GLN A 20 -8.39 0.95 -18.72
CA GLN A 20 -8.55 -0.43 -18.29
C GLN A 20 -7.20 -1.06 -17.90
N PRO A 21 -7.15 -1.80 -16.78
CA PRO A 21 -5.93 -2.48 -16.38
C PRO A 21 -5.64 -3.67 -17.31
N THR A 22 -4.40 -3.78 -17.78
CA THR A 22 -3.92 -4.95 -18.50
C THR A 22 -3.74 -6.14 -17.55
N ARG A 23 -3.53 -7.32 -18.13
CA ARG A 23 -3.26 -8.50 -17.32
C ARG A 23 -1.79 -8.54 -16.90
N ALA A 24 -1.54 -8.66 -15.61
CA ALA A 24 -0.19 -8.89 -15.08
C ALA A 24 0.32 -10.29 -15.45
N ASP A 25 1.57 -10.33 -15.93
CA ASP A 25 2.23 -11.57 -16.33
C ASP A 25 2.86 -12.28 -15.12
N PRO A 26 2.58 -13.59 -14.89
CA PRO A 26 3.15 -14.33 -13.76
C PRO A 26 4.69 -14.41 -13.76
N ALA A 27 5.35 -14.45 -14.93
CA ALA A 27 6.81 -14.45 -15.00
C ALA A 27 7.38 -13.08 -14.59
N SER A 28 6.71 -12.01 -15.00
CA SER A 28 7.05 -10.65 -14.56
C SER A 28 6.84 -10.47 -13.06
N ILE A 29 5.70 -10.95 -12.50
CA ILE A 29 5.45 -10.93 -11.05
C ILE A 29 6.58 -11.66 -10.32
N ARG A 30 7.00 -12.83 -10.79
CA ARG A 30 8.12 -13.56 -10.18
C ARG A 30 9.41 -12.78 -10.21
N ALA A 31 9.75 -12.14 -11.33
CA ALA A 31 10.94 -11.30 -11.45
C ALA A 31 10.89 -10.08 -10.51
N ASP A 32 9.72 -9.43 -10.39
CA ASP A 32 9.49 -8.36 -9.42
C ASP A 32 9.79 -8.82 -7.99
N LEU A 33 9.17 -9.93 -7.59
CA LEU A 33 9.29 -10.46 -6.23
C LEU A 33 10.68 -10.97 -5.90
N GLN A 34 11.43 -11.50 -6.89
CA GLN A 34 12.84 -11.88 -6.70
C GLN A 34 13.72 -10.67 -6.35
N VAL A 35 13.47 -9.51 -6.96
CA VAL A 35 14.19 -8.27 -6.66
C VAL A 35 13.82 -7.71 -5.28
N LEU A 36 12.56 -7.86 -4.87
CA LEU A 36 12.06 -7.38 -3.58
C LEU A 36 12.47 -8.27 -2.40
N ARG A 37 12.56 -9.57 -2.60
CA ARG A 37 12.74 -10.56 -1.52
C ARG A 37 13.96 -10.35 -0.63
N PRO A 38 15.11 -9.86 -1.11
CA PRO A 38 16.24 -9.55 -0.23
C PRO A 38 15.95 -8.49 0.84
N HIS A 39 14.98 -7.63 0.60
CA HIS A 39 14.66 -6.48 1.46
C HIS A 39 13.32 -6.62 2.17
N PHE A 40 12.38 -7.40 1.63
CA PHE A 40 11.00 -7.47 2.12
C PHE A 40 10.55 -8.91 2.30
N ASP A 41 9.77 -9.16 3.33
CA ASP A 41 9.12 -10.43 3.60
C ASP A 41 7.59 -10.32 3.68
N GLY A 42 7.05 -9.10 3.51
CA GLY A 42 5.63 -8.80 3.45
C GLY A 42 5.24 -7.97 2.22
N LEU A 43 4.09 -8.26 1.64
CA LEU A 43 3.51 -7.54 0.51
C LEU A 43 2.13 -7.01 0.85
N ILE A 44 1.80 -5.81 0.36
CA ILE A 44 0.43 -5.29 0.32
C ILE A 44 0.10 -5.02 -1.15
N THR A 45 -0.95 -5.66 -1.67
CA THR A 45 -1.37 -5.47 -3.07
C THR A 45 -2.57 -4.53 -3.18
N TYR A 46 -2.91 -4.12 -4.40
CA TYR A 46 -4.04 -3.21 -4.66
C TYR A 46 -5.21 -3.89 -5.38
N GLY A 47 -4.95 -4.97 -6.09
CA GLY A 47 -5.96 -5.68 -6.85
C GLY A 47 -5.88 -7.19 -6.66
N SER A 48 -6.97 -7.87 -7.03
CA SER A 48 -7.17 -9.30 -6.88
C SER A 48 -7.53 -10.01 -8.19
N VAL A 49 -7.63 -9.26 -9.29
CA VAL A 49 -7.96 -9.76 -10.63
C VAL A 49 -6.83 -9.43 -11.63
N ASN A 50 -7.04 -9.68 -12.90
CA ASN A 50 -6.10 -9.33 -13.96
C ASN A 50 -4.66 -9.86 -13.72
N GLY A 51 -4.54 -11.10 -13.25
CA GLY A 51 -3.25 -11.74 -12.97
C GLY A 51 -2.75 -11.53 -11.54
N ALA A 52 -3.22 -10.53 -10.80
CA ALA A 52 -2.80 -10.25 -9.43
C ALA A 52 -3.15 -11.38 -8.45
N GLN A 53 -4.18 -12.19 -8.73
CA GLN A 53 -4.54 -13.37 -7.94
C GLN A 53 -3.42 -14.42 -7.84
N ALA A 54 -2.41 -14.37 -8.73
CA ALA A 54 -1.25 -15.26 -8.68
C ALA A 54 -0.18 -14.82 -7.68
N ILE A 55 -0.21 -13.57 -7.20
CA ILE A 55 0.82 -12.98 -6.33
C ILE A 55 1.04 -13.83 -5.07
N PRO A 56 0.02 -14.26 -4.30
CA PRO A 56 0.24 -15.02 -3.07
C PRO A 56 1.02 -16.33 -3.29
N ALA A 57 0.66 -17.12 -4.31
CA ALA A 57 1.33 -18.37 -4.61
C ALA A 57 2.79 -18.15 -5.06
N ILE A 58 3.05 -17.13 -5.88
CA ILE A 58 4.40 -16.78 -6.32
C ILE A 58 5.22 -16.28 -5.13
N ALA A 59 4.67 -15.42 -4.29
CA ALA A 59 5.33 -14.91 -3.10
C ALA A 59 5.70 -16.04 -2.11
N ALA A 60 4.78 -16.99 -1.88
CA ALA A 60 5.04 -18.18 -1.06
C ALA A 60 6.24 -18.99 -1.60
N SER A 61 6.27 -19.22 -2.91
CA SER A 61 7.37 -19.98 -3.56
C SER A 61 8.74 -19.29 -3.46
N LEU A 62 8.77 -17.99 -3.18
CA LEU A 62 9.98 -17.19 -3.02
C LEU A 62 10.31 -16.91 -1.54
N GLY A 63 9.54 -17.48 -0.60
CA GLY A 63 9.80 -17.39 0.83
C GLY A 63 9.34 -16.06 1.46
N PHE A 64 8.41 -15.33 0.85
CA PHE A 64 7.68 -14.26 1.56
C PHE A 64 6.86 -14.87 2.68
N ARG A 65 6.58 -14.09 3.72
CA ARG A 65 5.93 -14.55 4.95
C ARG A 65 4.51 -14.02 5.10
N ALA A 66 4.19 -12.94 4.42
CA ALA A 66 2.89 -12.31 4.52
C ALA A 66 2.46 -11.64 3.22
N VAL A 67 1.20 -11.81 2.85
CA VAL A 67 0.54 -11.04 1.80
C VAL A 67 -0.78 -10.50 2.34
N ILE A 68 -0.96 -9.19 2.27
CA ILE A 68 -2.25 -8.54 2.45
C ILE A 68 -2.80 -8.28 1.05
N ILE A 69 -3.88 -8.97 0.70
CA ILE A 69 -4.52 -8.83 -0.62
C ILE A 69 -5.38 -7.57 -0.62
N GLY A 70 -5.10 -6.63 -1.53
CA GLY A 70 -6.00 -5.52 -1.82
C GLY A 70 -7.11 -5.93 -2.79
N VAL A 71 -8.31 -5.42 -2.54
CA VAL A 71 -9.45 -5.51 -3.46
C VAL A 71 -9.80 -4.09 -3.87
N TRP A 72 -9.55 -3.72 -5.13
CA TRP A 72 -9.69 -2.32 -5.56
C TRP A 72 -11.15 -1.84 -5.47
N ASP A 73 -12.07 -2.63 -6.02
CA ASP A 73 -13.51 -2.44 -5.84
C ASP A 73 -14.11 -3.67 -5.15
N PRO A 74 -14.30 -3.62 -3.82
CA PRO A 74 -14.82 -4.76 -3.07
C PRO A 74 -16.34 -4.95 -3.23
N TYR A 75 -17.01 -4.05 -3.93
CA TYR A 75 -18.43 -4.19 -4.31
C TYR A 75 -18.60 -4.82 -5.68
N ASP A 76 -17.53 -4.97 -6.47
CA ASP A 76 -17.48 -5.85 -7.62
C ASP A 76 -17.31 -7.31 -7.14
N PRO A 77 -18.34 -8.17 -7.31
CA PRO A 77 -18.27 -9.57 -6.85
C PRO A 77 -17.08 -10.34 -7.45
N SER A 78 -16.68 -10.02 -8.67
CA SER A 78 -15.58 -10.71 -9.36
C SER A 78 -14.24 -10.45 -8.67
N GLN A 79 -13.99 -9.22 -8.23
CA GLN A 79 -12.78 -8.85 -7.51
C GLN A 79 -12.77 -9.43 -6.10
N LEU A 80 -13.88 -9.32 -5.38
CA LEU A 80 -13.99 -9.85 -4.02
C LEU A 80 -13.88 -11.38 -4.00
N ASP A 81 -14.55 -12.07 -4.92
CA ASP A 81 -14.49 -13.53 -5.00
C ASP A 81 -13.10 -14.04 -5.41
N ALA A 82 -12.40 -13.31 -6.30
CA ALA A 82 -11.02 -13.62 -6.65
C ALA A 82 -10.08 -13.49 -5.43
N ALA A 83 -10.24 -12.42 -4.63
CA ALA A 83 -9.46 -12.23 -3.40
C ALA A 83 -9.70 -13.35 -2.39
N ILE A 84 -10.98 -13.70 -2.17
CA ILE A 84 -11.37 -14.79 -1.26
C ILE A 84 -10.83 -16.14 -1.75
N GLY A 85 -10.90 -16.39 -3.06
CA GLY A 85 -10.36 -17.60 -3.68
C GLY A 85 -8.84 -17.69 -3.50
N ALA A 86 -8.12 -16.60 -3.75
CA ALA A 86 -6.67 -16.53 -3.57
C ALA A 86 -6.27 -16.73 -2.10
N ALA A 87 -7.02 -16.13 -1.15
CA ALA A 87 -6.75 -16.30 0.28
C ALA A 87 -6.96 -17.75 0.73
N ARG A 88 -8.04 -18.41 0.30
CA ARG A 88 -8.31 -19.83 0.60
C ARG A 88 -7.28 -20.78 0.00
N ALA A 89 -6.77 -20.45 -1.17
CA ALA A 89 -5.74 -21.27 -1.85
C ALA A 89 -4.35 -21.10 -1.24
N ASN A 90 -4.11 -20.03 -0.46
CA ASN A 90 -2.80 -19.69 0.10
C ASN A 90 -2.91 -19.28 1.59
N PRO A 91 -3.50 -20.12 2.47
CA PRO A 91 -3.82 -19.75 3.85
C PRO A 91 -2.56 -19.49 4.71
N ASP A 92 -1.42 -20.08 4.35
CA ASP A 92 -0.18 -19.95 5.11
C ASP A 92 0.53 -18.62 4.91
N ILE A 93 0.22 -17.90 3.83
CA ILE A 93 0.88 -16.65 3.48
C ILE A 93 -0.08 -15.46 3.45
N VAL A 94 -1.35 -15.65 3.12
CA VAL A 94 -2.33 -14.56 3.12
C VAL A 94 -2.76 -14.27 4.55
N THR A 95 -2.27 -13.16 5.09
CA THR A 95 -2.50 -12.75 6.47
C THR A 95 -3.62 -11.72 6.62
N GLY A 96 -4.05 -11.10 5.53
CA GLY A 96 -5.12 -10.10 5.55
C GLY A 96 -5.71 -9.80 4.19
N ILE A 97 -6.89 -9.16 4.20
CA ILE A 97 -7.54 -8.56 3.05
C ILE A 97 -7.83 -7.09 3.35
N SER A 98 -7.50 -6.21 2.39
CA SER A 98 -7.88 -4.80 2.40
C SER A 98 -9.04 -4.55 1.46
N LEU A 99 -10.17 -4.10 1.99
CA LEU A 99 -11.41 -3.85 1.26
C LEU A 99 -11.45 -2.43 0.72
N GLY A 100 -10.90 -2.24 -0.47
CA GLY A 100 -10.80 -0.95 -1.12
C GLY A 100 -9.57 -0.13 -0.70
N ASN A 101 -9.44 1.02 -1.36
CA ASN A 101 -8.48 2.06 -1.05
C ASN A 101 -9.17 3.41 -1.22
N GLU A 102 -9.26 4.19 -0.13
CA GLU A 102 -9.82 5.55 -0.10
C GLU A 102 -11.28 5.65 -0.60
N LEU A 103 -12.10 4.64 -0.29
CA LEU A 103 -13.48 4.58 -0.76
C LEU A 103 -14.39 5.60 -0.07
N VAL A 104 -14.13 5.90 1.21
CA VAL A 104 -14.89 6.93 1.93
C VAL A 104 -14.36 8.32 1.58
N PHE A 105 -13.04 8.48 1.50
CA PHE A 105 -12.41 9.74 1.10
C PHE A 105 -12.87 10.19 -0.29
N SER A 106 -12.92 9.26 -1.25
CA SER A 106 -13.43 9.50 -2.61
C SER A 106 -14.95 9.58 -2.71
N LYS A 107 -15.69 9.48 -1.57
CA LYS A 107 -17.16 9.55 -1.49
C LYS A 107 -17.89 8.46 -2.29
N ARG A 108 -17.21 7.37 -2.61
CA ARG A 108 -17.83 6.21 -3.28
C ARG A 108 -18.69 5.37 -2.34
N HIS A 109 -18.28 5.27 -1.08
CA HIS A 109 -18.97 4.50 -0.04
C HIS A 109 -18.89 5.21 1.31
N SER A 110 -19.71 4.77 2.26
CA SER A 110 -19.68 5.25 3.64
C SER A 110 -18.91 4.29 4.57
N PHE A 111 -18.54 4.77 5.76
CA PHE A 111 -17.98 3.92 6.81
C PHE A 111 -18.92 2.77 7.19
N THR A 112 -20.24 3.02 7.18
CA THR A 112 -21.25 2.00 7.47
C THR A 112 -21.28 0.91 6.41
N ASP A 113 -21.17 1.26 5.13
CA ASP A 113 -21.14 0.30 4.03
C ASP A 113 -19.92 -0.63 4.16
N LEU A 114 -18.74 -0.03 4.39
CA LEU A 114 -17.50 -0.79 4.58
C LEU A 114 -17.53 -1.67 5.84
N ALA A 115 -18.12 -1.20 6.92
CA ALA A 115 -18.31 -2.00 8.14
C ALA A 115 -19.20 -3.23 7.88
N ALA A 116 -20.31 -3.06 7.16
CA ALA A 116 -21.19 -4.16 6.79
C ALA A 116 -20.49 -5.17 5.87
N LEU A 117 -19.70 -4.67 4.91
CA LEU A 117 -18.90 -5.50 4.03
C LEU A 117 -17.82 -6.29 4.79
N ALA A 118 -17.10 -5.65 5.73
CA ALA A 118 -16.10 -6.31 6.56
C ALA A 118 -16.70 -7.49 7.36
N VAL A 119 -17.88 -7.30 7.93
CA VAL A 119 -18.63 -8.39 8.62
C VAL A 119 -18.94 -9.53 7.65
N SER A 120 -19.38 -9.23 6.43
CA SER A 120 -19.69 -10.24 5.42
C SER A 120 -18.44 -11.05 5.01
N VAL A 121 -17.33 -10.36 4.77
CA VAL A 121 -16.05 -11.00 4.37
C VAL A 121 -15.50 -11.87 5.51
N ARG A 122 -15.56 -11.40 6.75
CA ARG A 122 -15.10 -12.16 7.92
C ARG A 122 -15.89 -13.48 8.09
N ARG A 123 -17.18 -13.50 7.78
CA ARG A 123 -17.96 -14.75 7.77
C ARG A 123 -17.48 -15.74 6.70
N ARG A 124 -17.01 -15.24 5.57
CA ARG A 124 -16.49 -16.07 4.48
C ARG A 124 -15.04 -16.53 4.71
N LEU A 125 -14.26 -15.76 5.49
CA LEU A 125 -12.84 -15.99 5.77
C LEU A 125 -12.52 -15.77 7.26
N PRO A 126 -12.99 -16.63 8.17
CA PRO A 126 -12.87 -16.40 9.62
C PRO A 126 -11.42 -16.42 10.15
N ALA A 127 -10.46 -16.99 9.39
CA ALA A 127 -9.05 -17.06 9.77
C ALA A 127 -8.18 -15.95 9.17
N ILE A 128 -8.75 -15.11 8.29
CA ILE A 128 -8.03 -14.03 7.60
C ILE A 128 -8.46 -12.69 8.17
N ALA A 129 -7.49 -11.86 8.53
CA ALA A 129 -7.78 -10.54 9.06
C ALA A 129 -8.34 -9.59 7.98
N VAL A 130 -9.30 -8.76 8.34
CA VAL A 130 -9.99 -7.83 7.44
C VAL A 130 -9.69 -6.40 7.85
N SER A 131 -9.39 -5.58 6.87
CA SER A 131 -9.20 -4.14 7.00
C SER A 131 -9.71 -3.41 5.76
N THR A 132 -9.66 -2.09 5.79
CA THR A 132 -9.76 -1.18 4.65
C THR A 132 -8.71 -0.09 4.79
N THR A 133 -8.50 0.71 3.74
CA THR A 133 -7.49 1.77 3.75
C THR A 133 -8.14 3.11 3.46
N GLU A 134 -7.87 4.10 4.32
CA GLU A 134 -8.25 5.50 4.14
C GLU A 134 -7.07 6.42 4.49
N PRO A 135 -7.06 7.68 4.03
CA PRO A 135 -6.14 8.70 4.54
C PRO A 135 -6.34 8.89 6.06
N PHE A 136 -5.26 9.10 6.78
CA PHE A 136 -5.23 9.10 8.25
C PHE A 136 -6.29 10.01 8.90
N HIS A 137 -6.56 11.17 8.30
CA HIS A 137 -7.49 12.15 8.86
C HIS A 137 -8.96 11.69 8.85
N MET A 138 -9.30 10.73 7.98
CA MET A 138 -10.64 10.14 7.91
C MET A 138 -11.00 9.35 9.17
N PHE A 139 -10.01 8.82 9.87
CA PHE A 139 -10.23 8.02 11.08
C PHE A 139 -10.39 8.84 12.37
N TYR A 140 -10.18 10.16 12.32
CA TYR A 140 -10.34 11.01 13.50
C TYR A 140 -11.81 11.39 13.80
N GLY A 141 -12.69 11.27 12.83
CA GLY A 141 -14.12 11.54 12.99
C GLY A 141 -14.84 10.43 13.74
N SER A 142 -15.84 10.79 14.54
CA SER A 142 -16.67 9.83 15.28
C SER A 142 -17.43 8.86 14.36
N GLU A 143 -17.72 9.26 13.15
CA GLU A 143 -18.37 8.43 12.11
C GLU A 143 -17.52 7.22 11.69
N ALA A 144 -16.19 7.29 11.86
CA ALA A 144 -15.31 6.15 11.57
C ALA A 144 -15.45 5.01 12.59
N ALA A 145 -15.98 5.27 13.78
CA ALA A 145 -16.05 4.29 14.86
C ALA A 145 -16.76 3.00 14.45
N VAL A 146 -17.84 3.08 13.65
CA VAL A 146 -18.59 1.92 13.17
C VAL A 146 -17.71 0.97 12.36
N LEU A 147 -16.78 1.50 11.56
CA LEU A 147 -15.83 0.72 10.77
C LEU A 147 -14.66 0.23 11.64
N LEU A 148 -14.09 1.11 12.49
CA LEU A 148 -12.96 0.76 13.35
C LEU A 148 -13.25 -0.46 14.23
N HIS A 149 -14.48 -0.63 14.72
CA HIS A 149 -14.91 -1.81 15.48
C HIS A 149 -14.96 -3.10 14.64
N GLN A 150 -14.97 -3.00 13.33
CA GLN A 150 -15.01 -4.14 12.41
C GLN A 150 -13.65 -4.44 11.78
N MET A 151 -12.61 -3.68 12.07
CA MET A 151 -11.28 -3.92 11.53
C MET A 151 -10.43 -4.77 12.50
N ASP A 152 -9.73 -5.76 11.98
CA ASP A 152 -8.80 -6.58 12.77
C ASP A 152 -7.42 -5.91 12.90
N PHE A 153 -7.10 -4.98 12.01
CA PHE A 153 -5.95 -4.07 12.04
C PHE A 153 -6.28 -2.82 11.21
N MET A 154 -5.63 -1.71 11.50
CA MET A 154 -5.80 -0.49 10.72
C MET A 154 -4.77 -0.46 9.57
N LEU A 155 -5.25 -0.25 8.35
CA LEU A 155 -4.43 0.22 7.23
C LEU A 155 -4.68 1.71 7.02
N VAL A 156 -3.62 2.49 6.88
CA VAL A 156 -3.75 3.95 6.78
C VAL A 156 -2.73 4.52 5.79
N ASN A 157 -3.17 5.48 4.98
CA ASN A 157 -2.29 6.25 4.11
C ASN A 157 -1.82 7.52 4.83
N VAL A 158 -0.50 7.73 4.90
CA VAL A 158 0.12 8.90 5.52
C VAL A 158 1.17 9.47 4.57
N HIS A 159 0.79 10.53 3.88
CA HIS A 159 1.66 11.17 2.87
C HIS A 159 2.12 12.56 3.36
N PRO A 160 3.32 12.68 3.94
CA PRO A 160 3.87 13.98 4.34
C PRO A 160 4.00 14.95 3.16
N VAL A 161 4.19 14.41 1.96
CA VAL A 161 4.40 15.18 0.72
C VAL A 161 3.24 16.11 0.35
N PHE A 162 2.02 15.80 0.80
CA PHE A 162 0.84 16.63 0.57
C PHE A 162 0.67 17.73 1.63
N GLN A 163 1.58 17.81 2.61
CA GLN A 163 1.54 18.86 3.61
C GLN A 163 2.17 20.15 3.06
N PRO A 164 1.56 21.33 3.30
CA PRO A 164 2.07 22.62 2.75
C PRO A 164 3.51 22.93 3.13
N TRP A 165 3.96 22.43 4.28
CA TRP A 165 5.32 22.65 4.79
C TRP A 165 6.37 21.74 4.16
N PHE A 166 5.99 20.61 3.56
CA PHE A 166 6.90 19.52 3.14
C PHE A 166 8.08 20.01 2.28
N ARG A 167 7.82 20.84 1.29
CA ARG A 167 8.86 21.33 0.35
C ARG A 167 10.01 22.07 1.02
N ARG A 168 9.73 22.69 2.17
CA ARG A 168 10.70 23.57 2.88
C ARG A 168 11.26 22.94 4.13
N ALA A 169 10.65 21.88 4.62
CA ALA A 169 11.06 21.22 5.85
C ALA A 169 12.20 20.22 5.60
N PRO A 170 13.09 20.03 6.56
CA PRO A 170 14.02 18.92 6.60
C PRO A 170 13.29 17.57 6.60
N ASP A 171 13.96 16.51 6.13
CA ASP A 171 13.33 15.19 5.96
C ASP A 171 12.92 14.54 7.30
N HIS A 172 13.63 14.84 8.40
CA HIS A 172 13.26 14.37 9.72
C HIS A 172 11.85 14.84 10.16
N ASN A 173 11.40 16.03 9.74
CA ASN A 173 10.04 16.50 10.02
C ASN A 173 8.98 15.65 9.33
N ALA A 174 9.29 15.12 8.13
CA ALA A 174 8.37 14.24 7.42
C ALA A 174 8.22 12.89 8.15
N ALA A 175 9.32 12.35 8.69
CA ALA A 175 9.30 11.14 9.51
C ALA A 175 8.57 11.38 10.85
N GLU A 176 8.86 12.49 11.54
CA GLU A 176 8.18 12.89 12.77
C GLU A 176 6.66 13.05 12.57
N PHE A 177 6.25 13.61 11.43
CA PHE A 177 4.83 13.72 11.07
C PHE A 177 4.16 12.34 11.06
N VAL A 178 4.79 11.33 10.45
CA VAL A 178 4.25 9.95 10.42
C VAL A 178 4.11 9.41 11.84
N VAL A 179 5.13 9.57 12.68
CA VAL A 179 5.10 9.14 14.09
C VAL A 179 3.95 9.80 14.84
N ASN A 180 3.79 11.11 14.70
CA ASN A 180 2.75 11.88 15.37
C ASN A 180 1.35 11.46 14.90
N VAL A 181 1.16 11.23 13.60
CA VAL A 181 -0.11 10.71 13.06
C VAL A 181 -0.43 9.34 13.65
N VAL A 182 0.50 8.40 13.63
CA VAL A 182 0.27 7.05 14.18
C VAL A 182 0.01 7.10 15.68
N THR A 183 0.73 7.95 16.41
CA THR A 183 0.49 8.14 17.84
C THR A 183 -0.93 8.63 18.11
N LYS A 184 -1.40 9.62 17.35
CA LYS A 184 -2.76 10.14 17.49
C LYS A 184 -3.82 9.11 17.09
N LEU A 185 -3.54 8.23 16.12
CA LEU A 185 -4.47 7.16 15.74
C LEU A 185 -4.68 6.14 16.86
N THR A 186 -3.74 6.02 17.80
CA THR A 186 -3.93 5.13 18.96
C THR A 186 -4.95 5.66 19.97
N ASP A 187 -5.35 6.91 19.88
CA ASP A 187 -6.44 7.46 20.70
C ASP A 187 -7.82 6.96 20.26
N VAL A 188 -7.94 6.55 18.99
CA VAL A 188 -9.20 6.10 18.38
C VAL A 188 -9.23 4.61 18.02
N TYR A 189 -8.06 3.94 18.01
CA TYR A 189 -7.97 2.53 17.65
C TYR A 189 -6.92 1.79 18.49
N CYS A 190 -7.34 0.75 19.19
CA CYS A 190 -6.49 -0.04 20.11
C CYS A 190 -5.79 -1.23 19.44
N GLY A 191 -6.12 -1.56 18.17
CA GLY A 191 -5.51 -2.68 17.45
C GLY A 191 -4.20 -2.31 16.75
N PRO A 192 -3.61 -3.27 16.03
CA PRO A 192 -2.39 -3.03 15.26
C PRO A 192 -2.59 -2.00 14.14
N ILE A 193 -1.61 -1.12 13.94
CA ILE A 193 -1.62 -0.08 12.89
C ILE A 193 -0.49 -0.34 11.91
N LEU A 194 -0.82 -0.49 10.64
CA LEU A 194 0.12 -0.56 9.52
C LEU A 194 -0.10 0.63 8.59
N VAL A 195 0.87 1.55 8.56
CA VAL A 195 0.87 2.61 7.56
C VAL A 195 1.12 1.97 6.20
N LYS A 196 0.07 1.87 5.38
CA LYS A 196 0.12 1.16 4.10
C LYS A 196 0.86 1.95 3.04
N GLU A 197 0.64 3.25 3.02
CA GLU A 197 1.26 4.13 2.04
C GLU A 197 2.00 5.24 2.75
N VAL A 198 3.33 5.16 2.73
CA VAL A 198 4.22 6.21 3.19
C VAL A 198 5.48 6.23 2.33
N GLY A 199 5.82 7.40 1.83
CA GLY A 199 6.97 7.54 0.95
C GLY A 199 7.17 8.98 0.48
N VAL A 200 8.17 9.16 -0.38
CA VAL A 200 8.47 10.39 -1.09
C VAL A 200 8.76 10.02 -2.54
N PRO A 201 8.11 10.67 -3.52
CA PRO A 201 8.45 10.49 -4.93
C PRO A 201 9.88 10.93 -5.25
N THR A 202 10.45 10.43 -6.34
CA THR A 202 11.81 10.78 -6.77
C THR A 202 11.85 11.82 -7.90
N ALA A 203 10.70 12.24 -8.39
CA ALA A 203 10.51 13.26 -9.42
C ALA A 203 9.08 13.83 -9.35
N PRO A 204 8.79 15.00 -9.91
CA PRO A 204 9.77 15.94 -10.52
C PRO A 204 10.49 16.78 -9.44
N PRO A 205 11.73 17.27 -9.74
CA PRO A 205 12.52 18.06 -8.78
C PRO A 205 11.84 19.37 -8.35
N GLU A 206 11.03 19.97 -9.20
CA GLU A 206 10.28 21.19 -8.93
C GLU A 206 9.26 20.99 -7.77
N GLY A 207 8.82 19.75 -7.56
CA GLY A 207 8.02 19.34 -6.41
C GLY A 207 8.82 19.21 -5.11
N GLY A 208 10.15 19.31 -5.20
CA GLY A 208 11.06 18.98 -4.09
C GLY A 208 11.28 17.47 -3.99
N PHE A 209 11.04 16.73 -5.07
CA PHE A 209 11.14 15.28 -5.12
C PHE A 209 12.44 14.86 -5.80
N THR A 210 13.30 14.15 -5.09
CA THR A 210 14.56 13.61 -5.63
C THR A 210 14.85 12.22 -5.04
N PRO A 211 15.66 11.41 -5.72
CA PRO A 211 16.07 10.10 -5.19
C PRO A 211 16.80 10.19 -3.84
N GLU A 212 17.59 11.26 -3.64
CA GLU A 212 18.32 11.50 -2.39
C GLU A 212 17.35 11.82 -1.25
N ARG A 213 16.31 12.62 -1.53
CA ARG A 213 15.29 12.95 -0.56
C ARG A 213 14.45 11.74 -0.16
N GLN A 214 14.09 10.89 -1.11
CA GLN A 214 13.45 9.61 -0.81
C GLN A 214 14.33 8.76 0.10
N ALA A 215 15.63 8.64 -0.20
CA ALA A 215 16.58 7.86 0.60
C ALA A 215 16.76 8.43 2.01
N SER A 216 16.86 9.75 2.14
CA SER A 216 16.95 10.45 3.43
C SER A 216 15.68 10.25 4.26
N PHE A 217 14.50 10.42 3.65
CA PHE A 217 13.21 10.21 4.31
C PHE A 217 13.08 8.81 4.91
N PHE A 218 13.40 7.76 4.15
CA PHE A 218 13.29 6.39 4.67
C PHE A 218 14.34 6.08 5.74
N ALA A 219 15.54 6.67 5.67
CA ALA A 219 16.53 6.54 6.74
C ALA A 219 16.02 7.16 8.05
N GLU A 220 15.45 8.37 7.98
CA GLU A 220 14.84 9.03 9.13
C GLU A 220 13.62 8.27 9.65
N LEU A 221 12.76 7.77 8.77
CA LEU A 221 11.57 7.01 9.16
C LEU A 221 11.96 5.72 9.88
N LEU A 222 12.96 4.98 9.41
CA LEU A 222 13.45 3.78 10.07
C LEU A 222 14.03 4.06 11.47
N THR A 223 14.62 5.24 11.65
CA THR A 223 15.17 5.67 12.95
C THR A 223 14.08 6.05 13.93
N GLN A 224 13.08 6.82 13.48
CA GLN A 224 12.05 7.39 14.35
C GLN A 224 10.85 6.46 14.54
N PHE A 225 10.58 5.59 13.56
CA PHE A 225 9.44 4.66 13.53
C PHE A 225 9.91 3.25 13.14
N PRO A 226 10.77 2.59 13.95
CA PRO A 226 11.20 1.23 13.64
C PRO A 226 10.00 0.28 13.62
N PRO A 227 9.88 -0.59 12.59
CA PRO A 227 8.80 -1.55 12.51
C PRO A 227 8.69 -2.45 13.74
N ALA A 228 7.50 -2.55 14.30
CA ALA A 228 7.18 -3.35 15.47
C ALA A 228 5.87 -4.12 15.27
N ARG A 229 5.57 -5.03 16.19
CA ARG A 229 4.40 -5.90 16.10
C ARG A 229 3.07 -5.14 16.02
N GLU A 230 2.95 -4.08 16.81
CA GLU A 230 1.70 -3.31 16.94
C GLU A 230 1.66 -2.10 16.01
N ARG A 231 2.82 -1.65 15.53
CA ARG A 231 2.95 -0.46 14.67
C ARG A 231 4.06 -0.68 13.66
N SER A 232 3.72 -0.55 12.39
CA SER A 232 4.65 -0.75 11.30
C SER A 232 4.28 0.11 10.11
N PHE A 233 5.12 0.09 9.08
CA PHE A 233 4.81 0.74 7.81
C PHE A 233 5.21 -0.16 6.64
N ALA A 234 4.55 0.07 5.50
CA ALA A 234 4.96 -0.46 4.21
C ALA A 234 5.59 0.65 3.39
N TYR A 235 6.69 0.35 2.72
CA TYR A 235 7.30 1.29 1.79
C TYR A 235 6.38 1.51 0.59
N PHE A 236 6.06 2.75 0.30
CA PHE A 236 5.27 3.13 -0.87
C PHE A 236 6.16 3.83 -1.89
N ALA A 237 6.45 3.18 -3.01
CA ALA A 237 5.98 1.88 -3.45
C ALA A 237 7.17 0.99 -3.88
N ALA A 238 6.89 -0.27 -4.25
CA ALA A 238 7.94 -1.17 -4.72
C ALA A 238 8.59 -0.65 -6.00
N PHE A 239 7.79 -0.34 -7.01
CA PHE A 239 8.25 0.06 -8.34
C PHE A 239 7.59 1.36 -8.79
N ASP A 240 8.29 2.09 -9.67
CA ASP A 240 7.68 3.17 -10.42
C ASP A 240 6.55 2.64 -11.31
N ALA A 241 5.53 3.47 -11.47
CA ALA A 241 4.35 3.15 -12.25
C ALA A 241 4.01 4.31 -13.20
N PRO A 242 4.65 4.39 -14.39
CA PRO A 242 4.49 5.52 -15.32
C PRO A 242 3.05 5.83 -15.70
N TRP A 243 2.17 4.80 -15.72
CA TRP A 243 0.77 4.94 -16.03
C TRP A 243 -0.01 5.77 -14.97
N ARG A 244 0.48 5.85 -13.74
CA ARG A 244 -0.18 6.63 -12.68
C ARG A 244 -0.10 8.13 -12.88
N ALA A 245 0.85 8.63 -13.67
CA ALA A 245 0.94 10.05 -14.01
C ALA A 245 -0.28 10.55 -14.83
N PHE A 246 -1.02 9.62 -15.43
CA PHE A 246 -2.15 9.89 -16.31
C PHE A 246 -3.47 9.40 -15.71
N ASP A 247 -3.59 9.39 -14.38
CA ASP A 247 -4.76 8.84 -13.72
C ASP A 247 -6.02 9.67 -14.03
N GLU A 248 -6.78 9.21 -15.04
CA GLU A 248 -8.08 9.76 -15.44
C GLU A 248 -9.19 9.45 -14.42
N ILE A 249 -8.88 8.68 -13.36
CA ILE A 249 -9.87 8.16 -12.41
C ILE A 249 -10.27 9.20 -11.36
N ALA A 250 -9.53 10.31 -11.25
CA ALA A 250 -9.72 11.26 -10.16
C ALA A 250 -11.08 11.96 -10.18
N ASP A 251 -11.70 12.21 -11.35
CA ASP A 251 -13.06 12.73 -11.44
C ASP A 251 -13.68 12.51 -12.84
N PRO A 252 -14.61 11.55 -13.00
CA PRO A 252 -15.32 11.32 -14.27
C PRO A 252 -16.13 12.54 -14.74
N ALA A 253 -16.49 13.47 -13.85
CA ALA A 253 -17.21 14.68 -14.19
C ALA A 253 -16.30 15.77 -14.79
N HIS A 254 -14.98 15.64 -14.67
CA HIS A 254 -13.97 16.58 -15.17
C HIS A 254 -12.99 15.96 -16.16
N ALA A 255 -13.38 14.89 -16.86
CA ALA A 255 -12.55 14.17 -17.84
C ALA A 255 -11.99 15.03 -18.99
N SER A 256 -12.34 16.31 -19.08
CA SER A 256 -11.80 17.25 -20.08
C SER A 256 -10.51 17.99 -19.63
N SER A 257 -10.07 17.82 -18.39
CA SER A 257 -8.78 18.33 -17.89
C SER A 257 -8.08 17.23 -17.12
N ALA A 258 -7.36 16.35 -17.80
CA ALA A 258 -6.45 15.42 -17.15
C ALA A 258 -5.44 16.23 -16.31
N VAL A 259 -5.67 16.32 -15.00
CA VAL A 259 -4.70 16.91 -14.09
C VAL A 259 -3.55 15.91 -14.04
N MET A 260 -2.45 16.27 -14.67
CA MET A 260 -1.24 15.44 -14.63
C MET A 260 -0.63 15.56 -13.23
N HIS A 261 -0.49 14.43 -12.57
CA HIS A 261 0.28 14.27 -11.34
C HIS A 261 1.58 13.51 -11.64
N PRO A 262 2.58 14.18 -12.22
CA PRO A 262 3.79 13.50 -12.68
C PRO A 262 4.53 12.78 -11.54
N GLU A 263 4.40 13.26 -10.31
CA GLU A 263 4.97 12.63 -9.12
C GLU A 263 4.42 11.22 -8.88
N GLU A 264 3.19 10.93 -9.29
CA GLU A 264 2.55 9.62 -9.08
C GLU A 264 3.27 8.49 -9.83
N ALA A 265 3.99 8.80 -10.89
CA ALA A 265 4.79 7.82 -11.62
C ALA A 265 6.05 7.37 -10.86
N HIS A 266 6.49 8.09 -9.81
CA HIS A 266 7.87 8.03 -9.30
C HIS A 266 8.02 7.65 -7.82
N TRP A 267 7.06 6.96 -7.25
CA TRP A 267 7.09 6.54 -5.84
C TRP A 267 7.97 5.32 -5.56
N GLY A 268 8.37 4.57 -6.60
CA GLY A 268 9.08 3.32 -6.47
C GLY A 268 10.42 3.43 -5.74
N LEU A 269 10.76 2.39 -4.98
CA LEU A 269 12.13 2.11 -4.53
C LEU A 269 13.00 1.61 -5.68
N PHE A 270 12.37 0.96 -6.63
CA PHE A 270 12.96 0.53 -7.89
C PHE A 270 12.23 1.23 -9.04
N ASP A 271 12.92 1.43 -10.16
CA ASP A 271 12.24 1.89 -11.36
C ASP A 271 11.37 0.77 -12.00
N GLU A 272 10.64 1.10 -13.06
CA GLU A 272 9.78 0.17 -13.81
C GLU A 272 10.56 -1.00 -14.47
N ARG A 273 11.89 -0.87 -14.53
CA ARG A 273 12.81 -1.90 -15.05
C ARG A 273 13.52 -2.66 -13.93
N ARG A 274 13.06 -2.55 -12.69
CA ARG A 274 13.61 -3.21 -11.49
C ARG A 274 15.01 -2.72 -11.08
N ARG A 275 15.47 -1.57 -11.57
CA ARG A 275 16.76 -1.01 -11.16
C ARG A 275 16.60 -0.29 -9.82
N PRO A 276 17.46 -0.56 -8.84
CA PRO A 276 17.32 0.03 -7.50
C PRO A 276 17.62 1.53 -7.55
N LYS A 277 16.82 2.31 -6.82
CA LYS A 277 17.10 3.71 -6.53
C LYS A 277 17.92 3.85 -5.23
N PRO A 278 18.52 5.02 -4.93
CA PRO A 278 19.34 5.22 -3.73
C PRO A 278 18.69 4.81 -2.41
N ALA A 279 17.37 4.91 -2.31
CA ALA A 279 16.62 4.51 -1.12
C ALA A 279 16.74 3.02 -0.78
N VAL A 280 16.95 2.14 -1.76
CA VAL A 280 17.12 0.70 -1.53
C VAL A 280 18.33 0.42 -0.63
N ALA A 281 19.41 1.20 -0.77
CA ALA A 281 20.61 1.08 0.08
C ALA A 281 20.33 1.45 1.55
N ARG A 282 19.22 2.12 1.85
CA ARG A 282 18.78 2.45 3.21
C ARG A 282 17.87 1.39 3.82
N VAL A 283 17.35 0.47 3.00
CA VAL A 283 16.53 -0.66 3.47
C VAL A 283 17.47 -1.82 3.80
N PRO A 284 17.61 -2.21 5.09
CA PRO A 284 18.47 -3.31 5.45
C PRO A 284 18.09 -4.61 4.73
N MET A 285 19.05 -5.42 4.36
CA MET A 285 18.75 -6.77 3.86
C MET A 285 18.17 -7.64 4.97
N LEU A 286 17.30 -8.56 4.61
CA LEU A 286 16.77 -9.55 5.53
C LEU A 286 17.87 -10.60 5.86
N GLU A 287 17.91 -11.06 7.10
CA GLU A 287 18.82 -12.13 7.50
C GLU A 287 18.54 -13.41 6.68
N GLY A 288 19.59 -14.00 6.14
CA GLY A 288 19.48 -15.22 5.34
C GLY A 288 18.89 -15.06 3.93
N ALA A 289 18.68 -13.81 3.47
CA ALA A 289 18.28 -13.59 2.08
C ALA A 289 19.41 -14.02 1.13
N PRO A 290 19.12 -14.68 -0.01
CA PRO A 290 20.12 -14.96 -1.03
C PRO A 290 20.70 -13.64 -1.57
N ARG A 291 22.01 -13.58 -1.70
CA ARG A 291 22.74 -12.47 -2.33
C ARG A 291 22.63 -12.53 -3.85
#